data_cef24bcacf262a3ff50006382829392f
#
_entry.id   cef24bcacf262a3ff50006382829392f
#
_cell.length_a   1.000
_cell.length_b   1.000
_cell.length_c   1.000
_cell.angle_alpha   90.00
_cell.angle_beta   90.00
_cell.angle_gamma   90.00
#
_symmetry.space_group_name_H-M   'P 1'
#
loop_
_entity.id
_entity.type
_entity.pdbx_description
1 polymer ?
#
loop_
_entity_poly.entity_id
_entity_poly.type
_entity_poly.pdbx_seq_one_letter_code
_entity_poly.pdbx_strand_id
1 'polypeptide(L)'
;MQTVVSGIRPTGNLHLGNYFGAMQNFVKMQQTDNCYFFIADYHSLTTHPTPADLHGNVKQVLVEYLACGLDPEKSTLYLQSDLPETAELYLFLNMNAYLGELERCTSFKDKARTQPENVNAGLLTYPTLMAADAFAALVAGSTVLDLTEGLQLHRARVMGVHRIELSGFSDTM
;
A
#
# COMPACT_ATOMS: atom_id res chain seq x y z
N MET A 1 17.30 8.63 -10.94
CA MET A 1 16.89 7.95 -9.71
C MET A 1 15.37 8.05 -9.65
N GLN A 2 14.69 6.91 -9.65
CA GLN A 2 13.23 6.86 -9.58
C GLN A 2 12.81 6.65 -8.12
N THR A 3 11.57 7.02 -7.77
CA THR A 3 10.99 6.63 -6.49
C THR A 3 10.22 5.33 -6.67
N VAL A 4 10.59 4.32 -5.89
CA VAL A 4 9.97 2.99 -5.91
C VAL A 4 9.26 2.77 -4.58
N VAL A 5 7.99 2.38 -4.67
CA VAL A 5 7.18 2.01 -3.51
C VAL A 5 6.66 0.60 -3.71
N SER A 6 6.88 -0.26 -2.76
CA SER A 6 6.37 -1.63 -2.79
C SER A 6 6.29 -2.22 -1.39
N GLY A 7 5.57 -3.33 -1.24
CA GLY A 7 5.44 -3.97 0.06
C GLY A 7 5.02 -5.43 -0.02
N ILE A 8 5.23 -6.15 1.07
CA ILE A 8 4.83 -7.55 1.22
C ILE A 8 3.87 -7.67 2.40
N ARG A 9 2.79 -8.44 2.21
CA ARG A 9 1.86 -8.75 3.30
C ARG A 9 2.48 -9.74 4.30
N PRO A 10 2.37 -9.47 5.60
CA PRO A 10 2.83 -10.39 6.64
C PRO A 10 1.83 -11.56 6.83
N THR A 11 1.89 -12.54 5.94
CA THR A 11 1.00 -13.72 5.94
C THR A 11 1.68 -15.01 6.40
N GLY A 12 2.75 -14.91 7.15
CA GLY A 12 3.61 -16.00 7.60
C GLY A 12 4.96 -15.98 6.88
N ASN A 13 5.66 -17.10 6.88
CA ASN A 13 6.98 -17.22 6.25
C ASN A 13 6.91 -16.93 4.74
N LEU A 14 7.85 -16.15 4.24
CA LEU A 14 7.98 -15.92 2.82
C LEU A 14 8.42 -17.22 2.11
N HIS A 15 7.77 -17.48 0.99
CA HIS A 15 8.13 -18.62 0.14
C HIS A 15 9.01 -18.16 -1.04
N LEU A 16 9.57 -19.12 -1.77
CA LEU A 16 10.45 -18.83 -2.92
C LEU A 16 9.81 -17.88 -3.96
N GLY A 17 8.47 -17.94 -4.12
CA GLY A 17 7.76 -17.00 -4.99
C GLY A 17 7.84 -15.55 -4.52
N ASN A 18 7.81 -15.28 -3.22
CA ASN A 18 8.03 -13.94 -2.67
C ASN A 18 9.48 -13.49 -2.89
N TYR A 19 10.44 -14.40 -2.69
CA TYR A 19 11.84 -14.10 -2.90
C TYR A 19 12.14 -13.70 -4.34
N PHE A 20 11.80 -14.55 -5.30
CA PHE A 20 12.09 -14.29 -6.72
C PHE A 20 11.18 -13.22 -7.33
N GLY A 21 9.92 -13.16 -6.89
CA GLY A 21 8.93 -12.21 -7.42
C GLY A 21 9.09 -10.78 -6.90
N ALA A 22 9.55 -10.62 -5.67
CA ALA A 22 9.63 -9.31 -5.01
C ALA A 22 11.01 -9.03 -4.42
N MET A 23 11.46 -9.82 -3.43
CA MET A 23 12.63 -9.51 -2.62
C MET A 23 13.90 -9.30 -3.42
N GLN A 24 14.19 -10.18 -4.37
CA GLN A 24 15.37 -10.05 -5.24
C GLN A 24 15.35 -8.74 -6.04
N ASN A 25 14.18 -8.30 -6.45
CA ASN A 25 14.02 -7.04 -7.16
C ASN A 25 14.21 -5.84 -6.23
N PHE A 26 13.69 -5.90 -5.00
CA PHE A 26 13.89 -4.86 -3.98
C PHE A 26 15.38 -4.65 -3.69
N VAL A 27 16.13 -5.74 -3.47
CA VAL A 27 17.58 -5.70 -3.24
C VAL A 27 18.34 -5.09 -4.42
N LYS A 28 17.88 -5.30 -5.64
CA LYS A 28 18.47 -4.67 -6.83
C LYS A 28 18.13 -3.19 -6.93
N MET A 29 16.85 -2.85 -6.75
CA MET A 29 16.35 -1.47 -6.89
C MET A 29 16.97 -0.53 -5.87
N GLN A 30 17.21 -0.96 -4.63
CA GLN A 30 17.84 -0.13 -3.60
C GLN A 30 19.26 0.36 -3.96
N GLN A 31 19.91 -0.22 -4.97
CA GLN A 31 21.24 0.22 -5.41
C GLN A 31 21.20 1.46 -6.32
N THR A 32 20.07 1.71 -6.97
CA THR A 32 19.95 2.73 -8.03
C THR A 32 18.83 3.73 -7.79
N ASP A 33 17.84 3.37 -6.96
CA ASP A 33 16.60 4.12 -6.83
C ASP A 33 16.29 4.51 -5.37
N ASN A 34 15.44 5.51 -5.18
CA ASN A 34 14.94 5.90 -3.87
C ASN A 34 13.78 4.97 -3.49
N CYS A 35 14.05 4.02 -2.60
CA CYS A 35 13.16 2.91 -2.32
C CYS A 35 12.47 3.03 -0.96
N TYR A 36 11.16 2.80 -0.98
CA TYR A 36 10.28 2.72 0.18
C TYR A 36 9.62 1.34 0.18
N PHE A 37 10.05 0.46 1.09
CA PHE A 37 9.52 -0.90 1.19
C PHE A 37 8.76 -1.07 2.51
N PHE A 38 7.46 -1.34 2.42
CA PHE A 38 6.62 -1.47 3.59
C PHE A 38 6.17 -2.90 3.85
N ILE A 39 5.85 -3.16 5.13
CA ILE A 39 5.17 -4.37 5.55
C ILE A 39 3.67 -4.05 5.60
N ALA A 40 2.89 -4.72 4.75
CA ALA A 40 1.49 -4.37 4.46
C ALA A 40 0.52 -5.00 5.48
N ASP A 41 0.54 -4.52 6.70
CA ASP A 41 -0.29 -5.03 7.81
C ASP A 41 -1.77 -4.69 7.63
N TYR A 42 -2.13 -3.47 7.18
CA TYR A 42 -3.54 -3.14 6.86
C TYR A 42 -4.12 -4.08 5.81
N HIS A 43 -3.37 -4.39 4.77
CA HIS A 43 -3.80 -5.36 3.76
C HIS A 43 -4.05 -6.76 4.33
N SER A 44 -3.34 -7.13 5.39
CA SER A 44 -3.51 -8.42 6.06
C SER A 44 -4.80 -8.52 6.86
N LEU A 45 -5.37 -7.40 7.31
CA LEU A 45 -6.63 -7.39 8.05
C LEU A 45 -7.80 -7.99 7.24
N THR A 46 -7.70 -7.98 5.91
CA THR A 46 -8.73 -8.57 5.02
C THR A 46 -8.88 -10.08 5.21
N THR A 47 -7.92 -10.75 5.80
CA THR A 47 -7.93 -12.20 6.11
C THR A 47 -8.19 -12.49 7.57
N HIS A 48 -8.51 -11.50 8.39
CA HIS A 48 -8.85 -11.58 9.80
C HIS A 48 -7.83 -12.35 10.66
N PRO A 49 -6.53 -12.02 10.59
CA PRO A 49 -5.52 -12.64 11.45
C PRO A 49 -5.78 -12.29 12.91
N THR A 50 -5.35 -13.14 13.84
CA THR A 50 -5.33 -12.72 15.26
C THR A 50 -4.26 -11.63 15.45
N PRO A 51 -4.40 -10.74 16.45
CA PRO A 51 -3.37 -9.73 16.74
C PRO A 51 -1.99 -10.34 17.00
N ALA A 52 -1.93 -11.48 17.70
CA ALA A 52 -0.68 -12.16 17.99
C ALA A 52 0.00 -12.68 16.71
N ASP A 53 -0.77 -13.29 15.80
CA ASP A 53 -0.27 -13.80 14.53
C ASP A 53 0.22 -12.64 13.64
N LEU A 54 -0.55 -11.54 13.58
CA LEU A 54 -0.16 -10.37 12.79
C LEU A 54 1.16 -9.78 13.28
N HIS A 55 1.30 -9.56 14.60
CA HIS A 55 2.55 -9.06 15.19
C HIS A 55 3.74 -10.01 14.94
N GLY A 56 3.52 -11.32 15.10
CA GLY A 56 4.53 -12.34 14.82
C GLY A 56 4.98 -12.30 13.35
N ASN A 57 4.02 -12.26 12.44
CA ASN A 57 4.28 -12.25 11.00
C ASN A 57 4.96 -10.95 10.55
N VAL A 58 4.61 -9.79 11.11
CA VAL A 58 5.28 -8.51 10.84
C VAL A 58 6.77 -8.59 11.19
N LYS A 59 7.08 -9.08 12.39
CA LYS A 59 8.49 -9.26 12.81
C LYS A 59 9.23 -10.23 11.90
N GLN A 60 8.57 -11.32 11.52
CA GLN A 60 9.16 -12.33 10.63
C GLN A 60 9.51 -11.73 9.27
N VAL A 61 8.59 -10.98 8.64
CA VAL A 61 8.85 -10.34 7.35
C VAL A 61 9.98 -9.32 7.44
N LEU A 62 10.07 -8.55 8.53
CA LEU A 62 11.19 -7.62 8.73
C LEU A 62 12.54 -8.36 8.80
N VAL A 63 12.59 -9.47 9.55
CA VAL A 63 13.81 -10.31 9.62
C VAL A 63 14.18 -10.85 8.25
N GLU A 64 13.20 -11.32 7.49
CA GLU A 64 13.41 -11.84 6.13
C GLU A 64 13.83 -10.74 5.15
N TYR A 65 13.32 -9.51 5.27
CA TYR A 65 13.78 -8.35 4.51
C TYR A 65 15.30 -8.13 4.69
N LEU A 66 15.73 -8.07 5.94
CA LEU A 66 17.13 -7.85 6.28
C LEU A 66 18.01 -9.04 5.87
N ALA A 67 17.55 -10.26 6.12
CA ALA A 67 18.27 -11.49 5.76
C ALA A 67 18.44 -11.66 4.24
N CYS A 68 17.49 -11.16 3.44
CA CYS A 68 17.60 -11.18 1.98
C CYS A 68 18.48 -10.07 1.42
N GLY A 69 18.96 -9.15 2.25
CA GLY A 69 19.92 -8.12 1.85
C GLY A 69 19.33 -6.73 1.62
N LEU A 70 18.10 -6.46 2.12
CA LEU A 70 17.62 -5.09 2.22
C LEU A 70 18.41 -4.34 3.29
N ASP A 71 18.91 -3.18 2.92
CA ASP A 71 19.79 -2.34 3.72
C ASP A 71 19.01 -1.07 4.15
N PRO A 72 18.76 -0.88 5.47
CA PRO A 72 18.05 0.30 5.96
C PRO A 72 18.77 1.62 5.73
N GLU A 73 20.08 1.59 5.45
CA GLU A 73 20.83 2.79 5.07
C GLU A 73 20.62 3.22 3.61
N LYS A 74 20.10 2.29 2.77
CA LYS A 74 19.86 2.51 1.33
C LYS A 74 18.39 2.65 0.97
N SER A 75 17.50 2.08 1.78
CA SER A 75 16.07 2.09 1.54
C SER A 75 15.30 2.35 2.83
N THR A 76 14.16 3.01 2.72
CA THR A 76 13.24 3.19 3.85
C THR A 76 12.42 1.93 4.04
N LEU A 77 12.56 1.28 5.19
CA LEU A 77 11.73 0.15 5.61
C LEU A 77 10.75 0.63 6.67
N TYR A 78 9.44 0.37 6.48
CA TYR A 78 8.43 0.84 7.43
C TYR A 78 7.23 -0.11 7.51
N LEU A 79 6.47 0.01 8.59
CA LEU A 79 5.19 -0.67 8.73
C LEU A 79 4.10 0.24 8.13
N GLN A 80 3.21 -0.31 7.32
CA GLN A 80 2.16 0.46 6.66
C GLN A 80 1.33 1.27 7.66
N SER A 81 1.01 0.71 8.83
CA SER A 81 0.26 1.37 9.89
C SER A 81 1.04 2.45 10.66
N ASP A 82 2.36 2.55 10.50
CA ASP A 82 3.14 3.65 11.07
C ASP A 82 2.92 4.97 10.31
N LEU A 83 2.26 4.90 9.16
CA LEU A 83 1.91 6.06 8.34
C LEU A 83 0.38 6.26 8.34
N PRO A 84 -0.19 6.99 9.32
CA PRO A 84 -1.64 7.16 9.46
C PRO A 84 -2.28 7.83 8.25
N GLU A 85 -1.54 8.64 7.51
CA GLU A 85 -1.99 9.28 6.27
C GLU A 85 -2.43 8.27 5.22
N THR A 86 -1.89 7.05 5.25
CA THR A 86 -2.37 5.96 4.39
C THR A 86 -3.83 5.63 4.66
N ALA A 87 -4.23 5.56 5.94
CA ALA A 87 -5.61 5.27 6.31
C ALA A 87 -6.54 6.45 6.01
N GLU A 88 -6.09 7.68 6.22
CA GLU A 88 -6.86 8.89 5.89
C GLU A 88 -7.10 8.97 4.38
N LEU A 89 -6.07 8.81 3.58
CA LEU A 89 -6.19 8.84 2.13
C LEU A 89 -7.06 7.70 1.61
N TYR A 90 -6.90 6.50 2.17
CA TYR A 90 -7.78 5.37 1.86
C TYR A 90 -9.26 5.71 2.11
N LEU A 91 -9.58 6.39 3.21
CA LEU A 91 -10.94 6.86 3.48
C LEU A 91 -11.43 7.81 2.38
N PHE A 92 -10.65 8.84 2.02
CA PHE A 92 -11.04 9.79 0.97
C PHE A 92 -11.22 9.09 -0.39
N LEU A 93 -10.35 8.17 -0.74
CA LEU A 93 -10.48 7.41 -1.99
C LEU A 93 -11.75 6.54 -1.99
N ASN A 94 -12.09 5.90 -0.87
CA ASN A 94 -13.32 5.11 -0.75
C ASN A 94 -14.59 5.96 -0.89
N MET A 95 -14.60 7.17 -0.33
CA MET A 95 -15.74 8.09 -0.46
C MET A 95 -16.00 8.54 -1.91
N ASN A 96 -15.02 8.34 -2.79
CA ASN A 96 -15.09 8.74 -4.19
C ASN A 96 -15.06 7.58 -5.17
N ALA A 97 -14.82 6.35 -4.71
CA ALA A 97 -14.75 5.16 -5.57
C ALA A 97 -16.17 4.67 -5.93
N TYR A 98 -16.37 4.36 -7.21
CA TYR A 98 -17.62 3.76 -7.66
C TYR A 98 -17.64 2.27 -7.40
N LEU A 99 -18.69 1.78 -6.76
CA LEU A 99 -18.86 0.37 -6.41
C LEU A 99 -18.66 -0.56 -7.62
N GLY A 100 -19.30 -0.24 -8.74
CA GLY A 100 -19.17 -1.05 -9.95
C GLY A 100 -17.76 -1.06 -10.56
N GLU A 101 -16.90 -0.09 -10.26
CA GLU A 101 -15.48 -0.11 -10.67
C GLU A 101 -14.69 -1.02 -9.77
N LEU A 102 -14.90 -0.96 -8.46
CA LEU A 102 -14.25 -1.83 -7.49
C LEU A 102 -14.59 -3.32 -7.76
N GLU A 103 -15.86 -3.61 -8.03
CA GLU A 103 -16.31 -4.97 -8.39
C GLU A 103 -15.68 -5.50 -9.68
N ARG A 104 -15.32 -4.63 -10.62
CA ARG A 104 -14.63 -5.02 -11.87
C ARG A 104 -13.14 -5.27 -11.72
N CYS A 105 -12.52 -4.80 -10.62
CA CYS A 105 -11.09 -4.99 -10.39
C CYS A 105 -10.71 -6.47 -10.33
N THR A 106 -9.66 -6.83 -11.05
CA THR A 106 -9.14 -8.22 -11.06
C THR A 106 -8.72 -8.67 -9.68
N SER A 107 -8.08 -7.79 -8.89
CA SER A 107 -7.67 -8.08 -7.52
C SER A 107 -8.84 -8.47 -6.61
N PHE A 108 -9.99 -7.82 -6.75
CA PHE A 108 -11.21 -8.19 -6.01
C PHE A 108 -11.74 -9.54 -6.48
N LYS A 109 -11.91 -9.72 -7.79
CA LYS A 109 -12.46 -10.96 -8.37
C LYS A 109 -11.63 -12.18 -8.00
N ASP A 110 -10.31 -12.08 -8.07
CA ASP A 110 -9.41 -13.17 -7.72
C ASP A 110 -9.49 -13.52 -6.23
N LYS A 111 -9.51 -12.51 -5.36
CA LYS A 111 -9.64 -12.72 -3.92
C LYS A 111 -11.01 -13.29 -3.53
N ALA A 112 -12.09 -12.75 -4.07
CA ALA A 112 -13.43 -13.25 -3.83
C ALA A 112 -13.60 -14.72 -4.29
N ARG A 113 -12.96 -15.09 -5.41
CA ARG A 113 -12.97 -16.46 -5.91
C ARG A 113 -12.17 -17.43 -5.02
N THR A 114 -11.02 -16.97 -4.52
CA THR A 114 -10.13 -17.81 -3.67
C THR A 114 -10.59 -17.91 -2.22
N GLN A 115 -11.40 -16.97 -1.76
CA GLN A 115 -11.89 -16.87 -0.38
C GLN A 115 -13.40 -16.58 -0.34
N PRO A 116 -14.25 -17.46 -0.92
CA PRO A 116 -15.68 -17.20 -1.08
C PRO A 116 -16.42 -17.02 0.25
N GLU A 117 -15.92 -17.65 1.32
CA GLU A 117 -16.51 -17.57 2.66
C GLU A 117 -16.13 -16.26 3.41
N ASN A 118 -15.18 -15.49 2.86
CA ASN A 118 -14.67 -14.27 3.49
C ASN A 118 -14.66 -13.09 2.51
N VAL A 119 -15.75 -12.89 1.79
CA VAL A 119 -15.90 -11.70 0.91
C VAL A 119 -16.36 -10.53 1.76
N ASN A 120 -15.41 -9.73 2.21
CA ASN A 120 -15.65 -8.58 3.08
C ASN A 120 -15.38 -7.25 2.37
N ALA A 121 -15.77 -6.13 3.01
CA ALA A 121 -15.58 -4.79 2.46
C ALA A 121 -14.10 -4.47 2.16
N GLY A 122 -13.16 -4.92 2.98
CA GLY A 122 -11.74 -4.70 2.76
C GLY A 122 -11.22 -5.38 1.49
N LEU A 123 -11.80 -6.52 1.08
CA LEU A 123 -11.48 -7.14 -0.20
C LEU A 123 -11.99 -6.31 -1.37
N LEU A 124 -13.19 -5.75 -1.26
CA LEU A 124 -13.78 -4.89 -2.29
C LEU A 124 -12.98 -3.58 -2.46
N THR A 125 -12.61 -2.95 -1.36
CA THR A 125 -11.89 -1.67 -1.34
C THR A 125 -10.36 -1.82 -1.35
N TYR A 126 -9.86 -3.04 -1.54
CA TYR A 126 -8.42 -3.31 -1.63
C TYR A 126 -7.69 -2.44 -2.68
N PRO A 127 -8.26 -2.17 -3.88
CA PRO A 127 -7.62 -1.30 -4.86
C PRO A 127 -7.42 0.14 -4.39
N THR A 128 -8.34 0.68 -3.58
CA THR A 128 -8.21 2.04 -3.03
C THR A 128 -7.13 2.11 -1.95
N LEU A 129 -6.95 1.05 -1.17
CA LEU A 129 -5.84 0.97 -0.21
C LEU A 129 -4.49 0.88 -0.95
N MET A 130 -4.39 0.08 -2.01
CA MET A 130 -3.18 0.05 -2.86
C MET A 130 -2.84 1.41 -3.45
N ALA A 131 -3.86 2.18 -3.87
CA ALA A 131 -3.67 3.54 -4.36
C ALA A 131 -3.18 4.49 -3.25
N ALA A 132 -3.71 4.34 -2.03
CA ALA A 132 -3.26 5.09 -0.87
C ALA A 132 -1.80 4.81 -0.52
N ASP A 133 -1.37 3.55 -0.56
CA ASP A 133 0.03 3.17 -0.30
C ASP A 133 1.00 3.84 -1.27
N ALA A 134 0.70 3.76 -2.56
CA ALA A 134 1.54 4.36 -3.58
C ALA A 134 1.68 5.88 -3.39
N PHE A 135 0.64 6.51 -2.87
CA PHE A 135 0.60 7.94 -2.66
C PHE A 135 1.26 8.36 -1.33
N ALA A 136 0.95 7.67 -0.24
CA ALA A 136 1.46 7.98 1.09
C ALA A 136 3.00 7.96 1.13
N ALA A 137 3.62 7.02 0.43
CA ALA A 137 5.07 6.96 0.35
C ALA A 137 5.70 8.10 -0.48
N LEU A 138 4.98 8.61 -1.49
CA LEU A 138 5.41 9.81 -2.23
C LEU A 138 5.39 11.06 -1.33
N VAL A 139 4.46 11.09 -0.38
CA VAL A 139 4.26 12.20 0.54
C VAL A 139 5.24 12.14 1.72
N ALA A 140 5.60 10.96 2.21
CA ALA A 140 6.54 10.80 3.32
C ALA A 140 7.93 11.42 3.06
N GLY A 141 8.28 11.67 1.78
CA GLY A 141 9.50 12.38 1.37
C GLY A 141 9.29 13.85 1.00
N SER A 142 8.06 14.36 1.06
CA SER A 142 7.68 15.70 0.58
C SER A 142 7.13 16.56 1.72
N THR A 143 7.25 17.89 1.60
CA THR A 143 6.62 18.82 2.56
C THR A 143 5.12 18.86 2.35
N VAL A 144 4.35 19.21 3.39
CA VAL A 144 2.87 19.21 3.44
C VAL A 144 2.21 19.96 2.25
N LEU A 145 2.91 20.89 1.62
CA LEU A 145 2.44 21.61 0.42
C LEU A 145 2.28 20.71 -0.81
N ASP A 146 3.02 19.62 -0.90
CA ASP A 146 2.95 18.69 -2.03
C ASP A 146 1.79 17.69 -1.93
N LEU A 147 1.19 17.56 -0.73
CA LEU A 147 0.05 16.67 -0.48
C LEU A 147 -1.15 16.96 -1.37
N THR A 148 -1.51 18.22 -1.52
CA THR A 148 -2.66 18.64 -2.34
C THR A 148 -2.40 18.47 -3.83
N GLU A 149 -1.20 18.77 -4.31
CA GLU A 149 -0.84 18.55 -5.71
C GLU A 149 -0.69 17.06 -6.03
N GLY A 150 -0.06 16.31 -5.15
CA GLY A 150 0.09 14.87 -5.29
C GLY A 150 -1.25 14.13 -5.26
N LEU A 151 -2.18 14.48 -4.37
CA LEU A 151 -3.56 13.97 -4.33
C LEU A 151 -4.30 14.20 -5.65
N GLN A 152 -4.17 15.39 -6.22
CA GLN A 152 -4.79 15.72 -7.50
C GLN A 152 -4.20 14.91 -8.66
N LEU A 153 -2.88 14.75 -8.72
CA LEU A 153 -2.18 14.00 -9.76
C LEU A 153 -2.46 12.51 -9.70
N HIS A 154 -2.48 11.93 -8.50
CA HIS A 154 -2.72 10.50 -8.33
C HIS A 154 -4.18 10.13 -8.59
N ARG A 155 -5.11 10.95 -8.10
CA ARG A 155 -6.54 10.80 -8.38
C ARG A 155 -6.84 10.87 -9.88
N ALA A 156 -6.20 11.76 -10.62
CA ALA A 156 -6.32 11.84 -12.06
C ALA A 156 -5.81 10.58 -12.77
N ARG A 157 -4.75 9.95 -12.26
CA ARG A 157 -4.17 8.73 -12.86
C ARG A 157 -4.92 7.46 -12.50
N VAL A 158 -5.30 7.28 -11.22
CA VAL A 158 -5.91 6.02 -10.74
C VAL A 158 -7.38 5.93 -11.11
N MET A 159 -8.08 7.05 -11.12
CA MET A 159 -9.54 7.11 -11.34
C MET A 159 -9.94 7.48 -12.76
N GLY A 160 -9.01 7.81 -13.65
CA GLY A 160 -9.32 8.29 -14.99
C GLY A 160 -10.10 9.62 -15.00
N VAL A 161 -10.09 10.33 -13.87
CA VAL A 161 -10.87 11.54 -13.67
C VAL A 161 -10.02 12.74 -14.04
N HIS A 162 -10.43 13.45 -15.07
CA HIS A 162 -9.87 14.76 -15.39
C HIS A 162 -10.25 15.76 -14.29
N ARG A 163 -9.22 16.19 -13.56
CA ARG A 163 -9.19 17.35 -12.65
C ARG A 163 -10.40 17.49 -11.71
N ILE A 164 -10.24 17.09 -10.46
CA ILE A 164 -11.13 17.48 -9.38
C ILE A 164 -10.44 18.60 -8.60
N GLU A 165 -11.03 19.79 -8.62
CA GLU A 165 -10.60 20.90 -7.79
C GLU A 165 -11.01 20.65 -6.35
N LEU A 166 -10.04 20.49 -5.45
CA LEU A 166 -10.24 20.37 -4.00
C LEU A 166 -10.33 21.76 -3.32
N SER A 167 -10.60 22.82 -4.09
CA SER A 167 -10.69 24.19 -3.59
C SER A 167 -11.77 24.45 -2.54
N GLY A 168 -12.63 23.48 -2.24
CA GLY A 168 -13.68 23.58 -1.22
C GLY A 168 -13.36 22.97 0.14
N PHE A 169 -12.17 22.35 0.32
CA PHE A 169 -11.84 21.65 1.58
C PHE A 169 -10.97 22.45 2.55
N SER A 170 -10.45 23.63 2.16
CA SER A 170 -9.56 24.42 3.01
C SER A 170 -10.28 25.29 4.05
N ASP A 171 -11.60 25.46 3.96
CA ASP A 171 -12.31 26.47 4.77
C ASP A 171 -13.19 25.89 5.89
N THR A 172 -13.11 24.58 6.21
CA THR A 172 -13.99 23.97 7.22
C THR A 172 -13.30 22.97 8.16
N MET A 173 -12.01 23.16 8.48
CA MET A 173 -11.40 22.57 9.66
C MET A 173 -10.71 23.60 10.50
#